data_d6fb123a9c00b4b4371f5cd141c49b72
#
_entry.id   d6fb123a9c00b4b4371f5cd141c49b72
#
_cell.length_a   1.000
_cell.length_b   1.000
_cell.length_c   1.000
_cell.angle_alpha   90.00
_cell.angle_beta   90.00
_cell.angle_gamma   90.00
#
_symmetry.space_group_name_H-M   'P 1'
#
loop_
_entity.id
_entity.type
_entity.pdbx_description
1 polymer ?
#
loop_
_entity_poly.entity_id
_entity_poly.type
_entity_poly.pdbx_seq_one_letter_code
_entity_poly.pdbx_strand_id
1 'polypeptide(L)'
;MKRLLWVLTIGFCFSASAQTAKKYPVGQIKTGMGEILFWLYDETPNHKQSFIKLANEHYWDTLTFNRVIKGFVAQGGCPDTPYGFSDSPYLLKPEFNSKLRHVYGAVGAGRDDNKEMLSAGCQFYIVQDKRGIARLDDKYTVFGQVFQGMDIVDRIVGVEKDSTDTPLTPIKLDINIISLSEKELRKKGYTAVLK
;
A
#
# COMPACT_ATOMS: atom_id res chain seq x y z
N MET A 1 30.98 4.83 75.44
CA MET A 1 30.08 5.60 74.52
C MET A 1 30.34 5.12 73.11
N LYS A 2 29.43 4.26 72.54
CA LYS A 2 29.56 3.71 71.20
C LYS A 2 28.68 4.57 70.25
N ARG A 3 29.30 5.27 69.28
CA ARG A 3 28.59 6.04 68.27
C ARG A 3 28.20 5.08 67.12
N LEU A 4 26.92 4.95 66.90
CA LEU A 4 26.34 4.17 65.77
C LEU A 4 26.29 5.07 64.55
N LEU A 5 27.06 4.74 63.50
CA LEU A 5 27.04 5.43 62.18
C LEU A 5 25.93 4.82 61.33
N TRP A 6 24.90 5.60 61.01
CA TRP A 6 23.89 5.22 60.03
C TRP A 6 24.40 5.60 58.65
N VAL A 7 24.60 4.60 57.80
CA VAL A 7 24.88 4.79 56.37
C VAL A 7 23.56 4.81 55.62
N LEU A 8 23.16 5.99 55.12
CA LEU A 8 21.98 6.15 54.28
C LEU A 8 22.34 5.75 52.84
N THR A 9 21.94 4.57 52.38
CA THR A 9 22.05 4.18 50.97
C THR A 9 20.91 4.80 50.18
N ILE A 10 21.20 5.86 49.39
CA ILE A 10 20.28 6.46 48.44
C ILE A 10 20.23 5.55 47.21
N GLY A 11 19.16 4.75 47.08
CA GLY A 11 18.90 3.96 45.89
C GLY A 11 18.48 4.86 44.73
N PHE A 12 19.36 5.02 43.74
CA PHE A 12 19.03 5.71 42.47
C PHE A 12 18.17 4.79 41.64
N CYS A 13 16.84 4.97 41.64
CA CYS A 13 15.95 4.31 40.70
C CYS A 13 16.17 4.91 39.30
N PHE A 14 16.91 4.23 38.45
CA PHE A 14 16.92 4.51 37.01
C PHE A 14 15.57 4.11 36.41
N SER A 15 14.68 5.08 36.26
CA SER A 15 13.48 4.89 35.41
C SER A 15 13.95 4.85 33.97
N ALA A 16 14.12 3.64 33.43
CA ALA A 16 14.32 3.44 31.99
C ALA A 16 13.02 3.86 31.27
N SER A 17 13.01 5.07 30.71
CA SER A 17 11.96 5.51 29.80
C SER A 17 12.04 4.60 28.56
N ALA A 18 11.09 3.67 28.44
CA ALA A 18 10.96 2.85 27.23
C ALA A 18 10.54 3.79 26.10
N GLN A 19 11.50 4.22 25.29
CA GLN A 19 11.25 5.01 24.10
C GLN A 19 10.45 4.12 23.14
N THR A 20 9.18 4.44 22.92
CA THR A 20 8.33 3.70 21.99
C THR A 20 8.94 3.79 20.60
N ALA A 21 9.26 2.64 20.02
CA ALA A 21 9.86 2.57 18.69
C ALA A 21 8.93 3.25 17.67
N LYS A 22 9.49 4.10 16.80
CA LYS A 22 8.76 4.74 15.70
C LYS A 22 8.09 3.66 14.85
N LYS A 23 6.81 3.86 14.55
CA LYS A 23 6.02 2.96 13.69
C LYS A 23 5.64 3.69 12.41
N TYR A 24 5.52 2.92 11.35
CA TYR A 24 5.27 3.39 10.00
C TYR A 24 3.99 2.75 9.46
N PRO A 25 3.08 3.52 8.83
CA PRO A 25 1.89 2.99 8.19
C PRO A 25 2.28 2.21 6.92
N VAL A 26 1.76 1.01 6.80
CA VAL A 26 1.98 0.08 5.68
C VAL A 26 0.63 -0.34 5.14
N GLY A 27 0.45 -0.30 3.83
CA GLY A 27 -0.71 -0.87 3.17
C GLY A 27 -0.63 -2.41 3.21
N GLN A 28 -1.71 -3.04 3.63
CA GLN A 28 -1.87 -4.48 3.65
C GLN A 28 -3.10 -4.86 2.83
N ILE A 29 -2.93 -5.76 1.87
CA ILE A 29 -4.03 -6.36 1.13
C ILE A 29 -4.03 -7.86 1.45
N LYS A 30 -5.10 -8.35 2.06
CA LYS A 30 -5.34 -9.77 2.26
C LYS A 30 -6.30 -10.29 1.20
N THR A 31 -6.04 -11.48 0.72
CA THR A 31 -6.88 -12.21 -0.22
C THR A 31 -6.95 -13.67 0.20
N GLY A 32 -7.85 -14.44 -0.42
CA GLY A 32 -7.84 -15.92 -0.27
C GLY A 32 -6.55 -16.59 -0.74
N MET A 33 -5.67 -15.86 -1.48
CA MET A 33 -4.39 -16.37 -1.96
C MET A 33 -3.20 -15.98 -1.07
N GLY A 34 -3.37 -15.05 -0.13
CA GLY A 34 -2.33 -14.59 0.80
C GLY A 34 -2.30 -13.09 1.00
N GLU A 35 -1.21 -12.61 1.60
CA GLU A 35 -1.01 -11.23 2.02
C GLU A 35 -0.02 -10.49 1.10
N ILE A 36 -0.35 -9.25 0.76
CA ILE A 36 0.52 -8.32 0.02
C ILE A 36 0.77 -7.13 0.93
N LEU A 37 2.05 -6.77 1.15
CA LEU A 37 2.43 -5.58 1.92
C LEU A 37 3.17 -4.60 1.03
N PHE A 38 2.79 -3.32 1.12
CA PHE A 38 3.42 -2.27 0.36
C PHE A 38 3.63 -1.00 1.16
N TRP A 39 4.74 -0.33 0.86
CA TRP A 39 5.09 0.97 1.39
C TRP A 39 4.25 2.05 0.70
N LEU A 40 3.79 3.04 1.48
CA LEU A 40 3.10 4.22 0.99
C LEU A 40 4.07 5.40 0.94
N TYR A 41 4.26 6.02 -0.21
CA TYR A 41 5.23 7.08 -0.42
C TYR A 41 4.78 8.42 0.18
N ASP A 42 5.70 9.09 0.88
CA ASP A 42 5.47 10.45 1.41
C ASP A 42 5.49 11.50 0.31
N GLU A 43 6.12 11.19 -0.82
CA GLU A 43 6.20 12.02 -2.02
C GLU A 43 4.86 12.18 -2.76
N THR A 44 3.85 11.37 -2.41
CA THR A 44 2.49 11.43 -2.96
C THR A 44 1.45 11.50 -1.82
N PRO A 45 1.48 12.60 -1.03
CA PRO A 45 0.75 12.70 0.23
C PRO A 45 -0.77 12.59 0.08
N ASN A 46 -1.36 13.11 -1.00
CA ASN A 46 -2.81 13.06 -1.20
C ASN A 46 -3.27 11.62 -1.50
N HIS A 47 -2.56 10.90 -2.37
CA HIS A 47 -2.86 9.48 -2.66
C HIS A 47 -2.63 8.60 -1.43
N LYS A 48 -1.55 8.82 -0.69
CA LYS A 48 -1.27 8.13 0.57
C LYS A 48 -2.40 8.35 1.60
N GLN A 49 -2.79 9.59 1.83
CA GLN A 49 -3.87 9.91 2.79
C GLN A 49 -5.22 9.36 2.33
N SER A 50 -5.52 9.44 1.04
CA SER A 50 -6.72 8.85 0.44
C SER A 50 -6.78 7.35 0.69
N PHE A 51 -5.69 6.63 0.39
CA PHE A 51 -5.62 5.19 0.61
C PHE A 51 -5.81 4.83 2.08
N ILE A 52 -5.13 5.53 3.00
CA ILE A 52 -5.26 5.32 4.45
C ILE A 52 -6.70 5.57 4.91
N LYS A 53 -7.34 6.66 4.43
CA LYS A 53 -8.71 7.00 4.76
C LYS A 53 -9.68 5.89 4.35
N LEU A 54 -9.65 5.49 3.08
CA LEU A 54 -10.56 4.47 2.54
C LEU A 54 -10.35 3.10 3.19
N ALA A 55 -9.11 2.73 3.54
CA ALA A 55 -8.82 1.50 4.29
C ALA A 55 -9.45 1.54 5.69
N ASN A 56 -9.32 2.65 6.40
CA ASN A 56 -9.91 2.82 7.73
C ASN A 56 -11.45 2.89 7.70
N GLU A 57 -12.03 3.29 6.58
CA GLU A 57 -13.47 3.32 6.34
C GLU A 57 -14.03 1.99 5.81
N HIS A 58 -13.18 0.95 5.69
CA HIS A 58 -13.55 -0.36 5.16
C HIS A 58 -14.18 -0.30 3.75
N TYR A 59 -13.79 0.70 2.96
CA TYR A 59 -14.39 0.98 1.64
C TYR A 59 -14.30 -0.22 0.68
N TRP A 60 -13.21 -1.00 0.76
CA TRP A 60 -12.93 -2.09 -0.18
C TRP A 60 -13.48 -3.46 0.24
N ASP A 61 -14.13 -3.60 1.41
CA ASP A 61 -14.55 -4.92 1.96
C ASP A 61 -15.49 -5.73 1.04
N THR A 62 -16.22 -5.06 0.14
CA THR A 62 -17.10 -5.72 -0.83
C THR A 62 -16.52 -5.76 -2.25
N LEU A 63 -15.34 -5.17 -2.45
CA LEU A 63 -14.71 -5.04 -3.75
C LEU A 63 -13.69 -6.16 -4.02
N THR A 64 -13.20 -6.22 -5.26
CA THR A 64 -12.34 -7.29 -5.73
C THR A 64 -11.16 -6.75 -6.56
N PHE A 65 -10.20 -7.63 -6.85
CA PHE A 65 -9.37 -7.45 -8.04
C PHE A 65 -10.28 -7.68 -9.25
N ASN A 66 -10.59 -6.62 -9.98
CA ASN A 66 -11.60 -6.61 -11.03
C ASN A 66 -11.02 -6.66 -12.45
N ARG A 67 -9.70 -6.49 -12.60
CA ARG A 67 -9.01 -6.62 -13.89
C ARG A 67 -7.58 -7.12 -13.69
N VAL A 68 -7.23 -8.27 -14.26
CA VAL A 68 -5.93 -8.91 -14.04
C VAL A 68 -5.29 -9.28 -15.38
N ILE A 69 -4.08 -8.75 -15.64
CA ILE A 69 -3.38 -8.97 -16.91
C ILE A 69 -1.95 -9.41 -16.63
N LYS A 70 -1.63 -10.66 -17.00
CA LYS A 70 -0.28 -11.21 -16.88
C LYS A 70 0.69 -10.42 -17.77
N GLY A 71 1.85 -10.06 -17.23
CA GLY A 71 2.82 -9.20 -17.90
C GLY A 71 2.41 -7.73 -17.93
N PHE A 72 1.41 -7.34 -17.10
CA PHE A 72 0.98 -5.95 -16.99
C PHE A 72 0.66 -5.59 -15.52
N VAL A 73 -0.60 -5.70 -15.08
CA VAL A 73 -1.03 -5.28 -13.73
C VAL A 73 -2.08 -6.21 -13.14
N ALA A 74 -2.17 -6.22 -11.79
CA ALA A 74 -3.35 -6.60 -11.04
C ALA A 74 -4.05 -5.33 -10.57
N GLN A 75 -5.26 -5.05 -11.08
CA GLN A 75 -6.07 -3.86 -10.79
C GLN A 75 -7.24 -4.25 -9.91
N GLY A 76 -7.53 -3.42 -8.89
CA GLY A 76 -8.60 -3.65 -7.95
C GLY A 76 -9.18 -2.35 -7.39
N GLY A 77 -10.20 -2.50 -6.59
CA GLY A 77 -10.98 -1.40 -6.05
C GLY A 77 -12.25 -1.15 -6.86
N CYS A 78 -12.69 0.10 -7.00
CA CYS A 78 -13.88 0.37 -7.81
C CYS A 78 -13.64 -0.06 -9.26
N PRO A 79 -14.61 -0.75 -9.88
CA PRO A 79 -14.49 -1.20 -11.25
C PRO A 79 -14.59 -0.02 -12.22
N ASP A 80 -14.05 -0.21 -13.43
CA ASP A 80 -14.33 0.68 -14.54
C ASP A 80 -15.81 0.53 -14.93
N THR A 81 -16.52 1.65 -15.06
CA THR A 81 -17.92 1.67 -15.51
C THR A 81 -18.06 2.43 -16.82
N PRO A 82 -19.12 2.20 -17.61
CA PRO A 82 -19.39 2.98 -18.82
C PRO A 82 -19.54 4.49 -18.57
N TYR A 83 -19.76 4.87 -17.33
CA TYR A 83 -19.95 6.26 -16.90
C TYR A 83 -18.67 6.87 -16.28
N GLY A 84 -17.52 6.25 -16.49
CA GLY A 84 -16.24 6.64 -15.88
C GLY A 84 -16.21 6.32 -14.39
N PHE A 85 -15.51 7.13 -13.62
CA PHE A 85 -15.38 6.94 -12.16
C PHE A 85 -16.52 7.58 -11.37
N SER A 86 -17.77 7.54 -11.87
CA SER A 86 -18.93 8.03 -11.12
C SER A 86 -19.09 7.36 -9.75
N ASP A 87 -18.56 6.14 -9.59
CA ASP A 87 -18.59 5.38 -8.33
C ASP A 87 -17.43 5.75 -7.40
N SER A 88 -16.47 6.56 -7.85
CA SER A 88 -15.41 7.03 -6.97
C SER A 88 -15.96 8.08 -6.01
N PRO A 89 -15.70 7.97 -4.68
CA PRO A 89 -16.15 8.95 -3.71
C PRO A 89 -15.55 10.33 -3.97
N TYR A 90 -14.40 10.40 -4.65
CA TYR A 90 -13.71 11.63 -5.07
C TYR A 90 -12.59 11.33 -6.05
N LEU A 91 -12.13 12.37 -6.75
CA LEU A 91 -10.99 12.32 -7.65
C LEU A 91 -9.79 13.05 -7.05
N LEU A 92 -8.60 12.55 -7.32
CA LEU A 92 -7.33 13.09 -6.82
C LEU A 92 -6.54 13.72 -7.98
N LYS A 93 -5.98 14.91 -7.75
CA LYS A 93 -5.04 15.52 -8.68
C LYS A 93 -3.77 14.67 -8.79
N PRO A 94 -3.14 14.61 -9.98
CA PRO A 94 -1.93 13.85 -10.16
C PRO A 94 -0.79 14.34 -9.26
N GLU A 95 0.00 13.39 -8.74
CA GLU A 95 1.21 13.63 -7.96
C GLU A 95 2.39 12.92 -8.64
N PHE A 96 2.67 13.32 -9.90
CA PHE A 96 3.77 12.73 -10.66
C PHE A 96 5.12 13.09 -10.05
N ASN A 97 5.99 12.10 -9.96
CA ASN A 97 7.32 12.26 -9.38
C ASN A 97 8.34 11.47 -10.21
N SER A 98 9.39 12.13 -10.68
CA SER A 98 10.41 11.52 -11.52
C SER A 98 11.21 10.38 -10.86
N LYS A 99 11.13 10.26 -9.53
CA LYS A 99 11.76 9.17 -8.77
C LYS A 99 10.85 7.96 -8.57
N LEU A 100 9.54 8.12 -8.77
CA LEU A 100 8.53 7.08 -8.58
C LEU A 100 8.08 6.57 -9.94
N ARG A 101 8.58 5.40 -10.34
CA ARG A 101 8.37 4.81 -11.65
C ARG A 101 7.55 3.53 -11.56
N HIS A 102 6.92 3.15 -12.66
CA HIS A 102 6.15 1.92 -12.78
C HIS A 102 7.07 0.70 -12.90
N VAL A 103 7.92 0.50 -11.89
CA VAL A 103 8.75 -0.70 -11.76
C VAL A 103 7.93 -1.89 -11.26
N TYR A 104 8.48 -3.11 -11.31
CA TYR A 104 7.85 -4.30 -10.73
C TYR A 104 7.44 -4.08 -9.27
N GLY A 105 6.19 -4.34 -8.94
CA GLY A 105 5.62 -4.11 -7.61
C GLY A 105 5.21 -2.67 -7.29
N ALA A 106 5.37 -1.71 -8.21
CA ALA A 106 4.84 -0.36 -8.00
C ALA A 106 3.32 -0.40 -7.84
N VAL A 107 2.80 0.39 -6.90
CA VAL A 107 1.35 0.57 -6.68
C VAL A 107 0.95 1.91 -7.26
N GLY A 108 0.09 1.88 -8.28
CA GLY A 108 -0.38 3.07 -8.98
C GLY A 108 -1.87 3.31 -8.79
N ALA A 109 -2.28 4.55 -8.95
CA ALA A 109 -3.67 4.97 -8.88
C ALA A 109 -4.34 4.83 -10.25
N GLY A 110 -5.52 4.17 -10.28
CA GLY A 110 -6.31 4.03 -11.49
C GLY A 110 -6.98 5.35 -11.89
N ARG A 111 -7.21 5.52 -13.17
CA ARG A 111 -8.00 6.62 -13.74
C ARG A 111 -8.60 6.25 -15.07
N ASP A 112 -9.70 6.90 -15.42
CA ASP A 112 -10.23 6.94 -16.79
C ASP A 112 -9.43 7.91 -17.67
N ASP A 113 -9.83 8.02 -18.93
CA ASP A 113 -9.24 8.99 -19.84
C ASP A 113 -9.88 10.37 -19.64
N ASN A 114 -9.33 11.13 -18.70
CA ASN A 114 -9.72 12.50 -18.41
C ASN A 114 -8.54 13.48 -18.64
N LYS A 115 -8.87 14.69 -19.12
CA LYS A 115 -7.89 15.71 -19.51
C LYS A 115 -7.00 16.16 -18.36
N GLU A 116 -7.54 16.24 -17.15
CA GLU A 116 -6.83 16.66 -15.94
C GLU A 116 -5.99 15.54 -15.34
N MET A 117 -6.03 14.33 -15.90
CA MET A 117 -5.35 13.12 -15.40
C MET A 117 -5.64 12.83 -13.92
N LEU A 118 -6.88 13.14 -13.47
CA LEU A 118 -7.33 12.87 -12.11
C LEU A 118 -7.44 11.36 -11.88
N SER A 119 -6.99 10.89 -10.72
CA SER A 119 -7.10 9.50 -10.31
C SER A 119 -8.38 9.26 -9.52
N ALA A 120 -8.99 8.09 -9.67
CA ALA A 120 -10.05 7.63 -8.76
C ALA A 120 -9.43 7.27 -7.40
N GLY A 121 -9.95 7.84 -6.32
CA GLY A 121 -9.46 7.53 -4.97
C GLY A 121 -9.60 6.06 -4.57
N CYS A 122 -10.56 5.36 -5.16
CA CYS A 122 -10.92 3.96 -4.84
C CYS A 122 -10.25 2.92 -5.74
N GLN A 123 -9.60 3.30 -6.83
CA GLN A 123 -9.01 2.35 -7.78
C GLN A 123 -7.49 2.35 -7.69
N PHE A 124 -6.90 1.17 -7.60
CA PHE A 124 -5.44 0.99 -7.62
C PHE A 124 -5.05 -0.18 -8.52
N TYR A 125 -3.77 -0.22 -8.91
CA TYR A 125 -3.18 -1.38 -9.56
C TYR A 125 -1.77 -1.65 -9.03
N ILE A 126 -1.34 -2.91 -9.13
CA ILE A 126 0.02 -3.36 -8.81
C ILE A 126 0.70 -3.79 -10.11
N VAL A 127 1.85 -3.21 -10.41
CA VAL A 127 2.64 -3.54 -11.61
C VAL A 127 3.21 -4.95 -11.47
N GLN A 128 2.87 -5.84 -12.41
CA GLN A 128 3.35 -7.22 -12.42
C GLN A 128 4.42 -7.48 -13.50
N ASP A 129 4.53 -6.63 -14.54
CA ASP A 129 5.60 -6.75 -15.52
C ASP A 129 6.97 -6.55 -14.86
N LYS A 130 7.83 -7.57 -14.91
CA LYS A 130 9.18 -7.53 -14.30
C LYS A 130 10.11 -6.49 -14.93
N ARG A 131 9.81 -6.04 -16.16
CA ARG A 131 10.54 -4.96 -16.85
C ARG A 131 10.06 -3.57 -16.45
N GLY A 132 8.95 -3.50 -15.71
CA GLY A 132 8.22 -2.26 -15.48
C GLY A 132 7.40 -1.80 -16.69
N ILE A 133 6.68 -0.69 -16.53
CA ILE A 133 5.76 -0.18 -17.55
C ILE A 133 6.01 1.32 -17.76
N ALA A 134 7.18 1.67 -18.31
CA ALA A 134 7.62 3.06 -18.48
C ALA A 134 6.62 3.95 -19.25
N ARG A 135 5.76 3.38 -20.13
CA ARG A 135 4.72 4.13 -20.85
C ARG A 135 3.65 4.76 -19.95
N LEU A 136 3.55 4.32 -18.68
CA LEU A 136 2.63 4.88 -17.68
C LEU A 136 3.28 5.98 -16.82
N ASP A 137 4.60 6.11 -16.86
CA ASP A 137 5.32 7.15 -16.12
C ASP A 137 4.85 8.54 -16.56
N ASP A 138 4.75 9.43 -15.57
CA ASP A 138 4.27 10.82 -15.74
C ASP A 138 2.84 10.92 -16.34
N LYS A 139 2.06 9.81 -16.34
CA LYS A 139 0.66 9.74 -16.77
C LYS A 139 -0.25 9.18 -15.68
N TYR A 140 0.28 8.35 -14.82
CA TYR A 140 -0.42 7.77 -13.67
C TYR A 140 0.43 7.95 -12.42
N THR A 141 -0.20 8.26 -11.29
CA THR A 141 0.50 8.46 -10.03
C THR A 141 0.90 7.12 -9.43
N VAL A 142 2.19 6.92 -9.18
CA VAL A 142 2.70 5.81 -8.35
C VAL A 142 2.75 6.31 -6.91
N PHE A 143 2.03 5.66 -6.00
CA PHE A 143 1.94 6.09 -4.60
C PHE A 143 2.44 5.06 -3.59
N GLY A 144 2.90 3.89 -4.06
CA GLY A 144 3.44 2.85 -3.18
C GLY A 144 4.33 1.85 -3.91
N GLN A 145 4.93 0.94 -3.12
CA GLN A 145 5.80 -0.14 -3.59
C GLN A 145 5.57 -1.39 -2.76
N VAL A 146 5.23 -2.48 -3.40
CA VAL A 146 5.17 -3.80 -2.76
C VAL A 146 6.57 -4.23 -2.35
N PHE A 147 6.72 -4.68 -1.11
CA PHE A 147 7.95 -5.24 -0.58
C PHE A 147 7.79 -6.70 -0.08
N GLN A 148 6.55 -7.19 0.06
CA GLN A 148 6.23 -8.58 0.37
C GLN A 148 4.97 -8.99 -0.38
N GLY A 149 4.94 -10.21 -0.94
CA GLY A 149 3.73 -10.78 -1.56
C GLY A 149 3.63 -10.61 -3.06
N MET A 150 4.71 -10.34 -3.80
CA MET A 150 4.67 -10.31 -5.26
C MET A 150 4.38 -11.69 -5.88
N ASP A 151 4.69 -12.79 -5.19
CA ASP A 151 4.25 -14.13 -5.56
C ASP A 151 2.72 -14.30 -5.50
N ILE A 152 2.06 -13.58 -4.57
CA ILE A 152 0.60 -13.51 -4.50
C ILE A 152 0.06 -12.76 -5.73
N VAL A 153 0.67 -11.61 -6.07
CA VAL A 153 0.31 -10.83 -7.27
C VAL A 153 0.47 -11.69 -8.54
N ASP A 154 1.55 -12.48 -8.63
CA ASP A 154 1.78 -13.40 -9.76
C ASP A 154 0.66 -14.46 -9.86
N ARG A 155 0.17 -14.98 -8.73
CA ARG A 155 -0.98 -15.91 -8.72
C ARG A 155 -2.29 -15.22 -9.11
N ILE A 156 -2.52 -14.01 -8.63
CA ILE A 156 -3.71 -13.22 -8.96
C ILE A 156 -3.82 -12.99 -10.47
N VAL A 157 -2.73 -12.57 -11.13
CA VAL A 157 -2.78 -12.35 -12.60
C VAL A 157 -2.80 -13.65 -13.42
N GLY A 158 -2.56 -14.80 -12.78
CA GLY A 158 -2.57 -16.12 -13.40
C GLY A 158 -3.91 -16.84 -13.38
N VAL A 159 -4.96 -16.26 -12.75
CA VAL A 159 -6.28 -16.91 -12.68
C VAL A 159 -7.01 -16.92 -14.03
N GLU A 160 -7.99 -17.80 -14.17
CA GLU A 160 -8.94 -17.77 -15.28
C GLU A 160 -9.76 -16.48 -15.23
N LYS A 161 -9.96 -15.89 -16.41
CA LYS A 161 -10.61 -14.59 -16.59
C LYS A 161 -11.43 -14.55 -17.88
N ASP A 162 -12.38 -13.64 -17.94
CA ASP A 162 -13.19 -13.41 -19.12
C ASP A 162 -12.47 -12.54 -20.19
N SER A 163 -13.18 -12.21 -21.25
CA SER A 163 -12.67 -11.38 -22.36
C SER A 163 -12.38 -9.93 -21.97
N THR A 164 -12.82 -9.47 -20.79
CA THR A 164 -12.57 -8.14 -20.24
C THR A 164 -11.45 -8.14 -19.20
N ASP A 165 -10.73 -9.26 -19.08
CA ASP A 165 -9.68 -9.49 -18.07
C ASP A 165 -10.22 -9.57 -16.61
N THR A 166 -11.52 -9.75 -16.41
CA THR A 166 -12.14 -9.92 -15.10
C THR A 166 -12.00 -11.37 -14.62
N PRO A 167 -11.48 -11.63 -13.41
CA PRO A 167 -11.39 -12.98 -12.84
C PRO A 167 -12.76 -13.69 -12.84
N LEU A 168 -12.83 -14.91 -13.36
CA LEU A 168 -14.08 -15.72 -13.32
C LEU A 168 -14.50 -16.05 -11.88
N THR A 169 -13.55 -16.26 -11.00
CA THR A 169 -13.79 -16.39 -9.56
C THR A 169 -13.37 -15.09 -8.88
N PRO A 170 -14.30 -14.35 -8.21
CA PRO A 170 -13.98 -13.08 -7.57
C PRO A 170 -12.89 -13.19 -6.52
N ILE A 171 -11.85 -12.36 -6.64
CA ILE A 171 -10.75 -12.26 -5.68
C ILE A 171 -11.04 -11.07 -4.77
N LYS A 172 -11.62 -11.33 -3.60
CA LYS A 172 -12.02 -10.30 -2.63
C LYS A 172 -10.82 -9.56 -2.06
N LEU A 173 -11.04 -8.29 -1.77
CA LEU A 173 -10.11 -7.39 -1.09
C LEU A 173 -10.46 -7.32 0.40
N ASP A 174 -9.45 -7.44 1.25
CA ASP A 174 -9.46 -7.05 2.67
C ASP A 174 -8.26 -6.13 2.85
N ILE A 175 -8.51 -4.81 2.81
CA ILE A 175 -7.45 -3.79 2.80
C ILE A 175 -7.38 -3.11 4.16
N ASN A 176 -6.17 -3.11 4.74
CA ASN A 176 -5.90 -2.56 6.06
C ASN A 176 -4.67 -1.65 6.03
N ILE A 177 -4.58 -0.76 7.01
CA ILE A 177 -3.35 -0.06 7.36
C ILE A 177 -2.80 -0.67 8.64
N ILE A 178 -1.63 -1.29 8.55
CA ILE A 178 -0.92 -1.82 9.71
C ILE A 178 0.25 -0.92 10.08
N SER A 179 0.58 -0.87 11.37
CA SER A 179 1.70 -0.06 11.87
C SER A 179 2.87 -0.96 12.23
N LEU A 180 3.97 -0.85 11.49
CA LEU A 180 5.18 -1.66 11.68
C LEU A 180 6.35 -0.81 12.18
N SER A 181 7.10 -1.31 13.15
CA SER A 181 8.41 -0.77 13.53
C SER A 181 9.45 -1.04 12.44
N GLU A 182 10.57 -0.32 12.45
CA GLU A 182 11.66 -0.58 11.52
C GLU A 182 12.12 -2.05 11.54
N LYS A 183 12.27 -2.63 12.73
CA LYS A 183 12.66 -4.04 12.90
C LYS A 183 11.70 -5.00 12.21
N GLU A 184 10.39 -4.75 12.32
CA GLU A 184 9.35 -5.58 11.68
C GLU A 184 9.38 -5.41 10.16
N LEU A 185 9.55 -4.17 9.66
CA LEU A 185 9.71 -3.88 8.24
C LEU A 185 10.91 -4.63 7.63
N ARG A 186 12.08 -4.57 8.29
CA ARG A 186 13.29 -5.28 7.85
C ARG A 186 13.07 -6.79 7.82
N LYS A 187 12.43 -7.35 8.84
CA LYS A 187 12.10 -8.79 8.90
C LYS A 187 11.17 -9.21 7.75
N LYS A 188 10.32 -8.32 7.27
CA LYS A 188 9.38 -8.54 6.16
C LYS A 188 9.96 -8.19 4.77
N GLY A 189 11.24 -7.87 4.68
CA GLY A 189 11.94 -7.65 3.40
C GLY A 189 11.99 -6.19 2.93
N TYR A 190 11.51 -5.22 3.72
CA TYR A 190 11.66 -3.81 3.35
C TYR A 190 13.11 -3.36 3.50
N THR A 191 13.74 -2.91 2.40
CA THR A 191 15.18 -2.59 2.34
C THR A 191 15.48 -1.10 2.19
N ALA A 192 14.50 -0.27 1.81
CA ALA A 192 14.72 1.14 1.58
C ALA A 192 15.04 1.92 2.88
N VAL A 193 15.64 3.10 2.74
CA VAL A 193 15.96 3.99 3.86
C VAL A 193 14.65 4.56 4.42
N LEU A 194 14.47 4.44 5.74
CA LEU A 194 13.38 5.06 6.48
C LEU A 194 13.78 6.50 6.86
N LYS A 195 12.93 7.45 6.59
CA LYS A 195 13.11 8.86 6.96
C LYS A 195 12.40 9.19 8.28
#